data_d24b438c30b0ea0e938ca980653510f7
#
_entry.id   d24b438c30b0ea0e938ca980653510f7
#
_cell.length_a   1.000
_cell.length_b   1.000
_cell.length_c   1.000
_cell.angle_alpha   90.00
_cell.angle_beta   90.00
_cell.angle_gamma   90.00
#
_symmetry.space_group_name_H-M   'P 1'
#
loop_
_entity.id
_entity.type
_entity.pdbx_description
1 polymer ?
#
loop_
_entity_poly.entity_id
_entity_poly.type
_entity_poly.pdbx_seq_one_letter_code
_entity_poly.pdbx_strand_id
1 'polypeptide(L)'
;MVALEDKANLPIELPHRSAANFHCSPAASMNPDGSFKLGSVTATASFRFSKWIGDWMAQTGAKLIIGKGGMSAEDYKKHFVPNGAIYLTTVGYGTGALLGRGVKGVSDVHWHTELGLAQAMWVIDVEQMGPFIVESDLQGNSLFERENEKIAANLDSLYEGTRPATLKRYGETNDRKDELI
;
A
#
# COMPACT_ATOMS: atom_id res chain seq x y z
N MET A 1 -13.34 1.28 -4.39
CA MET A 1 -13.58 -0.09 -4.87
C MET A 1 -15.00 -0.23 -5.40
N VAL A 2 -16.05 -0.02 -4.62
CA VAL A 2 -17.44 -0.08 -5.12
C VAL A 2 -17.64 0.81 -6.35
N ALA A 3 -17.19 2.06 -6.32
CA ALA A 3 -17.27 2.95 -7.48
C ALA A 3 -16.55 2.41 -8.73
N LEU A 4 -15.47 1.67 -8.58
CA LEU A 4 -14.76 1.04 -9.70
C LEU A 4 -15.55 -0.17 -10.26
N GLU A 5 -16.14 -0.98 -9.39
CA GLU A 5 -16.97 -2.13 -9.79
C GLU A 5 -18.23 -1.67 -10.49
N ASP A 6 -18.87 -0.61 -10.01
CA ASP A 6 -20.10 -0.04 -10.59
C ASP A 6 -19.80 0.89 -11.78
N LYS A 7 -18.53 1.07 -12.17
CA LYS A 7 -18.08 2.03 -13.19
C LYS A 7 -18.61 3.46 -12.95
N ALA A 8 -18.80 3.80 -11.69
CA ALA A 8 -19.23 5.12 -11.28
C ALA A 8 -18.08 6.13 -11.42
N ASN A 9 -18.41 7.38 -11.66
CA ASN A 9 -17.43 8.46 -11.68
C ASN A 9 -16.88 8.70 -10.28
N LEU A 10 -15.58 8.95 -10.19
CA LEU A 10 -14.96 9.41 -8.96
C LEU A 10 -15.46 10.81 -8.61
N PRO A 11 -15.57 11.17 -7.33
CA PRO A 11 -16.13 12.45 -6.88
C PRO A 11 -15.23 13.65 -7.20
N ILE A 12 -14.02 13.42 -7.69
CA ILE A 12 -13.05 14.46 -8.04
C ILE A 12 -12.33 14.14 -9.35
N GLU A 13 -11.90 15.19 -10.05
CA GLU A 13 -11.02 15.08 -11.22
C GLU A 13 -9.57 14.93 -10.76
N LEU A 14 -9.18 13.72 -10.40
CA LEU A 14 -7.87 13.38 -9.85
C LEU A 14 -6.67 13.70 -10.77
N PRO A 15 -6.74 13.50 -12.11
CA PRO A 15 -5.59 13.76 -12.98
C PRO A 15 -5.05 15.19 -12.89
N HIS A 16 -5.88 16.14 -12.52
CA HIS A 16 -5.49 17.54 -12.37
C HIS A 16 -4.97 17.91 -10.97
N ARG A 17 -5.11 17.02 -9.99
CA ARG A 17 -4.72 17.29 -8.60
C ARG A 17 -3.45 16.61 -8.15
N SER A 18 -3.29 15.31 -8.43
CA SER A 18 -2.11 14.57 -7.99
C SER A 18 -1.89 13.31 -8.81
N ALA A 19 -0.63 13.06 -9.19
CA ALA A 19 -0.20 11.77 -9.71
C ALA A 19 0.09 10.74 -8.61
N ALA A 20 -0.05 11.11 -7.33
CA ALA A 20 0.24 10.24 -6.18
C ALA A 20 -1.06 9.74 -5.52
N ASN A 21 -1.08 8.44 -5.23
CA ASN A 21 -2.13 7.83 -4.43
C ASN A 21 -1.51 7.04 -3.28
N PHE A 22 -1.96 7.30 -2.07
CA PHE A 22 -1.48 6.65 -0.87
C PHE A 22 -2.54 5.73 -0.29
N HIS A 23 -2.29 4.43 -0.31
CA HIS A 23 -3.08 3.44 0.40
C HIS A 23 -2.82 3.57 1.90
N CYS A 24 -3.60 4.38 2.56
CA CYS A 24 -3.40 4.70 3.97
C CYS A 24 -4.73 4.84 4.72
N SER A 25 -4.61 4.85 6.04
CA SER A 25 -5.68 5.19 6.96
C SER A 25 -5.14 6.27 7.90
N PRO A 26 -5.56 7.52 7.74
CA PRO A 26 -5.12 8.60 8.63
C PRO A 26 -5.87 8.53 9.96
N ALA A 27 -5.19 8.88 11.05
CA ALA A 27 -5.82 9.23 12.31
C ALA A 27 -6.35 10.66 12.19
N ALA A 28 -7.66 10.79 12.07
CA ALA A 28 -8.33 12.06 11.81
C ALA A 28 -9.24 12.48 12.95
N SER A 29 -9.34 13.78 13.18
CA SER A 29 -10.37 14.38 14.04
C SER A 29 -11.03 15.54 13.31
N MET A 30 -12.32 15.71 13.54
CA MET A 30 -13.08 16.84 13.01
C MET A 30 -13.07 17.98 14.03
N ASN A 31 -12.75 19.17 13.56
CA ASN A 31 -12.82 20.39 14.34
C ASN A 31 -14.27 20.91 14.46
N PRO A 32 -14.57 21.82 15.41
CA PRO A 32 -15.91 22.40 15.55
C PRO A 32 -16.41 23.16 14.31
N ASP A 33 -15.51 23.65 13.47
CA ASP A 33 -15.82 24.36 12.23
C ASP A 33 -16.05 23.40 11.03
N GLY A 34 -16.00 22.07 11.26
CA GLY A 34 -16.16 21.05 10.23
C GLY A 34 -14.90 20.73 9.45
N SER A 35 -13.78 21.41 9.68
CA SER A 35 -12.50 21.07 9.08
C SER A 35 -11.88 19.83 9.73
N PHE A 36 -10.92 19.18 9.04
CA PHE A 36 -10.26 17.99 9.55
C PHE A 36 -8.80 18.26 9.89
N LYS A 37 -8.37 17.66 11.00
CA LYS A 37 -6.96 17.59 11.40
C LYS A 37 -6.49 16.15 11.32
N LEU A 38 -5.38 15.93 10.62
CA LEU A 38 -4.71 14.63 10.57
C LEU A 38 -3.55 14.58 11.57
N GLY A 39 -3.45 13.45 12.26
CA GLY A 39 -2.31 13.11 13.11
C GLY A 39 -1.34 12.18 12.36
N SER A 40 -1.35 10.89 12.71
CA SER A 40 -0.55 9.90 11.99
C SER A 40 -1.21 9.49 10.67
N VAL A 41 -0.39 9.14 9.67
CA VAL A 41 -0.83 8.56 8.41
C VAL A 41 -0.25 7.16 8.31
N THR A 42 -1.07 6.14 8.53
CA THR A 42 -0.64 4.75 8.56
C THR A 42 -0.87 4.07 7.21
N ALA A 43 0.21 3.57 6.61
CA ALA A 43 0.13 2.85 5.35
C ALA A 43 -0.67 1.55 5.47
N THR A 44 -1.44 1.26 4.44
CA THR A 44 -2.26 0.06 4.29
C THR A 44 -1.61 -0.90 3.29
N ALA A 45 -1.78 -2.21 3.50
CA ALA A 45 -1.27 -3.23 2.60
C ALA A 45 -1.93 -3.13 1.21
N SER A 46 -1.11 -2.95 0.18
CA SER A 46 -1.59 -2.64 -1.17
C SER A 46 -2.01 -3.85 -1.97
N PHE A 47 -1.44 -5.04 -1.73
CA PHE A 47 -1.79 -6.26 -2.47
C PHE A 47 -3.29 -6.59 -2.43
N ARG A 48 -4.00 -6.14 -1.39
CA ARG A 48 -5.46 -6.31 -1.27
C ARG A 48 -6.25 -5.57 -2.34
N PHE A 49 -5.63 -4.61 -3.01
CA PHE A 49 -6.25 -3.79 -4.05
C PHE A 49 -5.84 -4.20 -5.46
N SER A 50 -5.08 -5.30 -5.62
CA SER A 50 -4.58 -5.81 -6.89
C SER A 50 -5.67 -5.89 -7.97
N LYS A 51 -6.83 -6.44 -7.62
CA LYS A 51 -7.97 -6.56 -8.53
C LYS A 51 -8.41 -5.24 -9.19
N TRP A 52 -8.27 -4.12 -8.49
CA TRP A 52 -8.77 -2.81 -8.92
C TRP A 52 -7.69 -1.83 -9.35
N ILE A 53 -6.42 -2.16 -9.14
CA ILE A 53 -5.34 -1.20 -9.32
C ILE A 53 -5.23 -0.69 -10.76
N GLY A 54 -5.46 -1.56 -11.75
CA GLY A 54 -5.44 -1.18 -13.16
C GLY A 54 -6.53 -0.17 -13.50
N ASP A 55 -7.77 -0.44 -13.09
CA ASP A 55 -8.91 0.46 -13.31
C ASP A 55 -8.74 1.78 -12.55
N TRP A 56 -8.20 1.72 -11.34
CA TRP A 56 -7.87 2.90 -10.55
C TRP A 56 -6.86 3.79 -11.28
N MET A 57 -5.76 3.22 -11.76
CA MET A 57 -4.74 3.98 -12.50
C MET A 57 -5.29 4.56 -13.80
N ALA A 58 -6.14 3.82 -14.51
CA ALA A 58 -6.76 4.30 -15.73
C ALA A 58 -7.70 5.48 -15.49
N GLN A 59 -8.47 5.48 -14.39
CA GLN A 59 -9.39 6.56 -14.05
C GLN A 59 -8.70 7.78 -13.44
N THR A 60 -7.66 7.57 -12.64
CA THR A 60 -7.02 8.64 -11.86
C THR A 60 -5.77 9.21 -12.51
N GLY A 61 -5.15 8.48 -13.44
CA GLY A 61 -3.84 8.84 -13.98
C GLY A 61 -2.71 8.72 -12.95
N ALA A 62 -2.93 8.02 -11.82
CA ALA A 62 -1.92 7.86 -10.77
C ALA A 62 -0.65 7.21 -11.29
N LYS A 63 0.51 7.80 -10.96
CA LYS A 63 1.85 7.34 -11.33
C LYS A 63 2.71 6.92 -10.13
N LEU A 64 2.35 7.41 -8.95
CA LEU A 64 2.99 7.07 -7.69
C LEU A 64 1.96 6.38 -6.81
N ILE A 65 2.09 5.08 -6.64
CA ILE A 65 1.28 4.32 -5.69
C ILE A 65 2.12 4.09 -4.44
N ILE A 66 1.61 4.54 -3.31
CA ILE A 66 2.29 4.45 -2.02
C ILE A 66 1.50 3.53 -1.11
N GLY A 67 2.18 2.64 -0.39
CA GLY A 67 1.52 1.75 0.56
C GLY A 67 2.51 0.99 1.42
N LYS A 68 2.15 -0.23 1.83
CA LYS A 68 3.07 -1.16 2.47
C LYS A 68 2.96 -2.56 1.89
N GLY A 69 4.04 -3.34 2.00
CA GLY A 69 4.08 -4.75 1.62
C GLY A 69 4.16 -5.04 0.13
N GLY A 70 4.16 -4.01 -0.72
CA GLY A 70 4.26 -4.18 -2.18
C GLY A 70 3.02 -4.77 -2.82
N MET A 71 3.19 -5.18 -4.08
CA MET A 71 2.24 -5.93 -4.89
C MET A 71 2.99 -7.08 -5.57
N SER A 72 2.32 -7.92 -6.33
CA SER A 72 2.99 -8.98 -7.05
C SER A 72 3.80 -8.44 -8.25
N ALA A 73 4.85 -9.17 -8.64
CA ALA A 73 5.62 -8.85 -9.85
C ALA A 73 4.71 -8.86 -11.11
N GLU A 74 3.68 -9.71 -11.12
CA GLU A 74 2.70 -9.72 -12.20
C GLU A 74 1.90 -8.41 -12.25
N ASP A 75 1.43 -7.89 -11.09
CA ASP A 75 0.72 -6.62 -11.02
C ASP A 75 1.59 -5.47 -11.53
N TYR A 76 2.88 -5.44 -11.16
CA TYR A 76 3.80 -4.42 -11.64
C TYR A 76 3.94 -4.45 -13.16
N LYS A 77 4.18 -5.62 -13.75
CA LYS A 77 4.32 -5.77 -15.21
C LYS A 77 3.03 -5.47 -15.95
N LYS A 78 1.89 -5.88 -15.40
CA LYS A 78 0.58 -5.76 -16.04
C LYS A 78 -0.02 -4.37 -15.94
N HIS A 79 0.15 -3.70 -14.80
CA HIS A 79 -0.55 -2.46 -14.49
C HIS A 79 0.38 -1.25 -14.35
N PHE A 80 1.54 -1.38 -13.72
CA PHE A 80 2.42 -0.25 -13.46
C PHE A 80 3.26 0.12 -14.67
N VAL A 81 3.92 -0.84 -15.29
CA VAL A 81 4.79 -0.58 -16.46
C VAL A 81 4.02 0.10 -17.59
N PRO A 82 2.86 -0.40 -18.06
CA PRO A 82 2.13 0.25 -19.15
C PRO A 82 1.65 1.66 -18.80
N ASN A 83 1.42 1.94 -17.52
CA ASN A 83 1.01 3.25 -17.04
C ASN A 83 2.18 4.19 -16.72
N GLY A 84 3.43 3.76 -16.86
CA GLY A 84 4.61 4.54 -16.45
C GLY A 84 4.58 4.91 -14.98
N ALA A 85 4.19 3.98 -14.12
CA ALA A 85 4.00 4.16 -12.69
C ALA A 85 5.02 3.37 -11.88
N ILE A 86 5.28 3.81 -10.65
CA ILE A 86 6.14 3.13 -9.68
C ILE A 86 5.40 2.88 -8.38
N TYR A 87 5.88 1.90 -7.62
CA TYR A 87 5.37 1.63 -6.29
C TYR A 87 6.39 2.03 -5.22
N LEU A 88 5.90 2.77 -4.24
CA LEU A 88 6.66 3.21 -3.08
C LEU A 88 6.13 2.51 -1.83
N THR A 89 7.02 1.96 -1.02
CA THR A 89 6.65 1.38 0.27
C THR A 89 7.18 2.20 1.44
N THR A 90 6.45 2.17 2.54
CA THR A 90 6.89 2.81 3.79
C THR A 90 8.05 2.05 4.40
N VAL A 91 8.98 2.77 5.04
CA VAL A 91 10.21 2.21 5.62
C VAL A 91 10.00 1.44 6.93
N GLY A 92 8.79 1.42 7.47
CA GLY A 92 8.46 0.67 8.69
C GLY A 92 7.09 1.00 9.24
N TYR A 93 6.61 0.16 10.14
CA TYR A 93 5.24 0.27 10.69
C TYR A 93 5.07 1.48 11.64
N GLY A 94 6.14 1.90 12.32
CA GLY A 94 6.14 3.05 13.22
C GLY A 94 6.22 4.42 12.54
N THR A 95 6.31 4.46 11.22
CA THR A 95 6.52 5.71 10.47
C THR A 95 5.26 6.56 10.29
N GLY A 96 4.10 6.09 10.71
CA GLY A 96 2.84 6.83 10.56
C GLY A 96 2.88 8.24 11.16
N ALA A 97 3.50 8.41 12.33
CA ALA A 97 3.67 9.72 12.95
C ALA A 97 4.63 10.62 12.16
N LEU A 98 5.70 10.05 11.60
CA LEU A 98 6.64 10.77 10.74
C LEU A 98 5.95 11.24 9.45
N LEU A 99 5.19 10.39 8.81
CA LEU A 99 4.42 10.73 7.61
C LEU A 99 3.37 11.79 7.90
N GLY A 100 2.72 11.70 9.07
CA GLY A 100 1.75 12.70 9.53
C GLY A 100 2.36 14.12 9.68
N ARG A 101 3.64 14.24 9.97
CA ARG A 101 4.33 15.54 10.01
C ARG A 101 4.44 16.19 8.62
N GLY A 102 4.44 15.40 7.56
CA GLY A 102 4.43 15.90 6.19
C GLY A 102 3.07 16.42 5.72
N VAL A 103 2.00 16.21 6.50
CA VAL A 103 0.67 16.74 6.19
C VAL A 103 0.62 18.22 6.56
N LYS A 104 0.26 19.06 5.61
CA LYS A 104 0.03 20.50 5.81
C LYS A 104 -1.44 20.83 6.01
N GLY A 105 -2.31 20.09 5.34
CA GLY A 105 -3.74 20.31 5.41
C GLY A 105 -4.54 19.19 4.76
N VAL A 106 -5.84 19.31 4.88
CA VAL A 106 -6.81 18.48 4.19
C VAL A 106 -7.64 19.40 3.29
N SER A 107 -7.48 19.25 1.99
CA SER A 107 -8.22 20.06 1.02
C SER A 107 -9.63 19.54 0.79
N ASP A 108 -9.83 18.22 0.91
CA ASP A 108 -11.15 17.62 0.72
C ASP A 108 -11.24 16.23 1.35
N VAL A 109 -12.47 15.77 1.64
CA VAL A 109 -12.76 14.42 2.16
C VAL A 109 -14.06 13.91 1.56
N HIS A 110 -14.00 12.77 0.88
CA HIS A 110 -15.17 12.15 0.26
C HIS A 110 -15.54 10.85 0.94
N TRP A 111 -16.84 10.56 1.02
CA TRP A 111 -17.42 9.34 1.57
C TRP A 111 -17.12 9.10 3.07
N HIS A 112 -16.78 10.15 3.83
CA HIS A 112 -16.50 9.97 5.26
C HIS A 112 -17.77 9.62 6.08
N THR A 113 -18.94 10.08 5.62
CA THR A 113 -20.23 9.76 6.25
C THR A 113 -20.64 8.31 5.97
N GLU A 114 -20.42 7.83 4.75
CA GLU A 114 -20.85 6.51 4.29
C GLU A 114 -19.87 5.40 4.73
N LEU A 115 -18.58 5.69 4.73
CA LEU A 115 -17.53 4.69 4.94
C LEU A 115 -16.75 4.87 6.26
N GLY A 116 -16.95 5.99 6.94
CA GLY A 116 -16.17 6.38 8.11
C GLY A 116 -14.79 6.92 7.76
N LEU A 117 -14.17 7.60 8.72
CA LEU A 117 -12.91 8.32 8.51
C LEU A 117 -11.74 7.42 8.05
N ALA A 118 -11.70 6.18 8.48
CA ALA A 118 -10.63 5.26 8.14
C ALA A 118 -10.64 4.78 6.67
N GLN A 119 -11.79 4.85 6.00
CA GLN A 119 -11.96 4.38 4.62
C GLN A 119 -12.43 5.49 3.65
N ALA A 120 -12.56 6.70 4.15
CA ALA A 120 -12.83 7.87 3.34
C ALA A 120 -11.71 8.11 2.32
N MET A 121 -12.05 8.81 1.24
CA MET A 121 -11.04 9.29 0.30
C MET A 121 -10.61 10.70 0.70
N TRP A 122 -9.34 10.85 1.01
CA TRP A 122 -8.74 12.08 1.49
C TRP A 122 -7.95 12.77 0.39
N VAL A 123 -8.14 14.08 0.25
CA VAL A 123 -7.26 14.95 -0.54
C VAL A 123 -6.38 15.71 0.45
N ILE A 124 -5.11 15.29 0.51
CA ILE A 124 -4.17 15.74 1.54
C ILE A 124 -3.09 16.61 0.88
N ASP A 125 -2.89 17.80 1.42
CA ASP A 125 -1.78 18.67 1.07
C ASP A 125 -0.55 18.26 1.87
N VAL A 126 0.55 17.96 1.15
CA VAL A 126 1.76 17.44 1.76
C VAL A 126 2.99 18.28 1.42
N GLU A 127 3.94 18.29 2.33
CA GLU A 127 5.27 18.86 2.14
C GLU A 127 6.30 17.95 2.78
N GLN A 128 7.28 17.51 1.97
CA GLN A 128 8.38 16.62 2.40
C GLN A 128 7.90 15.33 3.10
N MET A 129 6.78 14.76 2.62
CA MET A 129 6.30 13.50 3.16
C MET A 129 7.21 12.35 2.72
N GLY A 130 7.74 11.62 3.68
CA GLY A 130 8.64 10.48 3.46
C GLY A 130 9.57 10.26 4.67
N PRO A 131 10.66 9.50 4.49
CA PRO A 131 11.11 8.83 3.26
C PRO A 131 10.28 7.59 2.89
N PHE A 132 10.35 7.22 1.60
CA PHE A 132 9.79 5.99 1.07
C PHE A 132 10.87 5.18 0.37
N ILE A 133 10.69 3.87 0.30
CA ILE A 133 11.54 2.98 -0.49
C ILE A 133 10.86 2.74 -1.84
N VAL A 134 11.62 2.84 -2.93
CA VAL A 134 11.15 2.41 -4.25
C VAL A 134 11.14 0.89 -4.26
N GLU A 135 9.96 0.29 -4.20
CA GLU A 135 9.79 -1.16 -4.20
C GLU A 135 9.67 -1.69 -5.63
N SER A 136 8.95 -0.96 -6.50
CA SER A 136 8.93 -1.28 -7.93
C SER A 136 9.29 -0.05 -8.77
N ASP A 137 10.16 -0.28 -9.76
CA ASP A 137 10.60 0.72 -10.72
C ASP A 137 9.72 0.79 -11.99
N LEU A 138 10.11 1.64 -12.94
CA LEU A 138 9.39 1.82 -14.22
C LEU A 138 9.47 0.58 -15.14
N GLN A 139 10.36 -0.35 -14.89
CA GLN A 139 10.49 -1.61 -15.61
C GLN A 139 9.71 -2.75 -14.95
N GLY A 140 9.11 -2.49 -13.79
CA GLY A 140 8.37 -3.49 -13.01
C GLY A 140 9.27 -4.45 -12.24
N ASN A 141 10.55 -4.09 -12.02
CA ASN A 141 11.43 -4.84 -11.14
C ASN A 141 11.00 -4.62 -9.68
N SER A 142 10.94 -5.70 -8.90
CA SER A 142 10.58 -5.66 -7.49
C SER A 142 11.83 -5.80 -6.61
N LEU A 143 12.01 -4.84 -5.72
CA LEU A 143 13.05 -4.91 -4.69
C LEU A 143 12.82 -6.11 -3.76
N PHE A 144 11.58 -6.34 -3.38
CA PHE A 144 11.25 -7.45 -2.46
C PHE A 144 11.45 -8.81 -3.10
N GLU A 145 11.07 -9.00 -4.37
CA GLU A 145 11.33 -10.24 -5.08
C GLU A 145 12.82 -10.55 -5.12
N ARG A 146 13.63 -9.59 -5.54
CA ARG A 146 15.09 -9.72 -5.58
C ARG A 146 15.72 -10.06 -4.23
N GLU A 147 15.28 -9.42 -3.15
CA GLU A 147 15.82 -9.68 -1.81
C GLU A 147 15.28 -11.00 -1.25
N ASN A 148 14.05 -11.39 -1.56
CA ASN A 148 13.50 -12.69 -1.16
C ASN A 148 14.22 -13.87 -1.82
N GLU A 149 14.68 -13.75 -3.06
CA GLU A 149 15.51 -14.77 -3.70
C GLU A 149 16.83 -14.99 -2.92
N LYS A 150 17.49 -13.90 -2.49
CA LYS A 150 18.72 -13.97 -1.67
C LYS A 150 18.43 -14.56 -0.29
N ILE A 151 17.31 -14.16 0.34
CA ILE A 151 16.91 -14.69 1.64
C ILE A 151 16.63 -16.18 1.54
N ALA A 152 15.93 -16.64 0.51
CA ALA A 152 15.66 -18.06 0.29
C ALA A 152 16.94 -18.87 0.12
N ALA A 153 17.85 -18.41 -0.72
CA ALA A 153 19.16 -19.06 -0.91
C ALA A 153 19.98 -19.16 0.40
N ASN A 154 19.99 -18.09 1.20
CA ASN A 154 20.66 -18.09 2.50
C ASN A 154 19.96 -19.01 3.51
N LEU A 155 18.63 -19.06 3.50
CA LEU A 155 17.85 -19.89 4.40
C LEU A 155 18.16 -21.37 4.19
N ASP A 156 18.22 -21.81 2.94
CA ASP A 156 18.56 -23.18 2.59
C ASP A 156 19.95 -23.57 3.13
N SER A 157 20.94 -22.68 2.99
CA SER A 157 22.28 -22.91 3.53
C SER A 157 22.33 -22.96 5.07
N LEU A 158 21.49 -22.16 5.74
CA LEU A 158 21.40 -22.16 7.21
C LEU A 158 20.78 -23.45 7.76
N TYR A 159 19.91 -24.09 7.01
CA TYR A 159 19.30 -25.37 7.38
C TYR A 159 20.09 -26.58 6.95
N GLU A 160 21.16 -26.42 6.18
CA GLU A 160 22.03 -27.51 5.78
C GLU A 160 22.65 -28.20 7.00
N GLY A 161 22.47 -29.51 7.10
CA GLY A 161 22.98 -30.31 8.24
C GLY A 161 22.18 -30.13 9.55
N THR A 162 21.14 -29.32 9.60
CA THR A 162 20.27 -29.20 10.76
C THR A 162 19.27 -30.37 10.83
N ARG A 163 18.86 -30.74 12.04
CA ARG A 163 17.77 -31.70 12.21
C ARG A 163 16.44 -31.01 11.97
N PRO A 164 15.45 -31.69 11.35
CA PRO A 164 14.10 -31.14 11.25
C PRO A 164 13.54 -30.79 12.63
N ALA A 165 12.78 -29.72 12.72
CA ALA A 165 12.12 -29.33 13.96
C ALA A 165 11.21 -30.47 14.46
N THR A 166 11.39 -30.87 15.72
CA THR A 166 10.60 -31.93 16.37
C THR A 166 9.45 -31.37 17.22
N LEU A 167 9.48 -30.07 17.50
CA LEU A 167 8.43 -29.40 18.25
C LEU A 167 7.26 -29.12 17.32
N LYS A 168 6.08 -29.63 17.69
CA LYS A 168 4.84 -29.37 17.00
C LYS A 168 3.88 -28.64 17.93
N ARG A 169 3.17 -27.65 17.39
CA ARG A 169 2.00 -27.11 18.04
C ARG A 169 0.86 -28.11 17.98
N TYR A 170 -0.08 -28.01 18.88
CA TYR A 170 -1.28 -28.84 18.85
C TYR A 170 -2.02 -28.62 17.51
N GLY A 171 -2.22 -29.68 16.75
CA GLY A 171 -2.86 -29.65 15.44
C GLY A 171 -1.93 -29.45 14.23
N GLU A 172 -0.61 -29.24 14.43
CA GLU A 172 0.34 -29.17 13.32
C GLU A 172 0.55 -30.57 12.70
N THR A 173 0.57 -30.61 11.37
CA THR A 173 0.90 -31.80 10.59
C THR A 173 2.38 -31.83 10.22
N ASN A 174 2.87 -32.97 9.71
CA ASN A 174 4.22 -33.07 9.18
C ASN A 174 4.33 -32.52 7.74
N ASP A 175 3.22 -32.21 7.12
CA ASP A 175 3.18 -31.72 5.75
C ASP A 175 3.08 -30.18 5.75
N ARG A 176 4.16 -29.53 5.31
CA ARG A 176 4.20 -28.07 5.18
C ARG A 176 3.15 -27.52 4.21
N LYS A 177 2.58 -28.37 3.34
CA LYS A 177 1.51 -27.95 2.43
C LYS A 177 0.19 -27.66 3.14
N ASP A 178 0.06 -28.17 4.37
CA ASP A 178 -1.12 -27.95 5.20
C ASP A 178 -0.98 -26.73 6.13
N GLU A 179 0.20 -26.10 6.15
CA GLU A 179 0.43 -24.86 6.89
C GLU A 179 -0.11 -23.68 6.09
N LEU A 180 -1.29 -23.21 6.49
CA LEU A 180 -1.82 -21.92 6.02
C LEU A 180 -1.08 -20.80 6.77
N ILE A 181 -0.19 -20.11 6.07
CA ILE A 181 0.43 -18.85 6.52
C ILE A 181 -0.44 -17.66 6.11
#